data_bd6fe44611c52ec1eadbd61bb09f443a
#
_entry.id   bd6fe44611c52ec1eadbd61bb09f443a
#
_cell.length_a   1.000
_cell.length_b   1.000
_cell.length_c   1.000
_cell.angle_alpha   90.00
_cell.angle_beta   90.00
_cell.angle_gamma   90.00
#
_symmetry.space_group_name_H-M   'P 1'
#
loop_
_entity.id
_entity.type
_entity.pdbx_description
1 polymer ?
#
loop_
_entity_poly.entity_id
_entity_poly.type
_entity_poly.pdbx_seq_one_letter_code
_entity_poly.pdbx_strand_id
1 'polypeptide(L)'
;MRIKIVNLNKVYPGGKKALKDLNLEIEPGMFGLLGPNGAGKTSLMRIMTLLQSCTSGTIYFDDYDIAKDRKAIRSLLGYLPQDFRFFEKLKTWEFLDYGAGLAGVKGKQHRAEVVDEMLRKVGLFEVRDRWANRLSGGMKRRLGIAQAIIGNPKVI
;
A
#
# COMPACT_ATOMS: atom_id res chain seq x y z
N MET A 1 -8.89 12.20 4.45
CA MET A 1 -8.28 11.59 5.65
C MET A 1 -7.02 12.36 5.94
N ARG A 2 -6.91 12.92 7.14
CA ARG A 2 -5.72 13.62 7.63
C ARG A 2 -4.81 12.61 8.34
N ILE A 3 -3.50 12.79 8.18
CA ILE A 3 -2.52 11.95 8.87
C ILE A 3 -1.66 12.84 9.75
N LYS A 4 -1.60 12.54 11.05
CA LYS A 4 -0.82 13.28 12.02
C LYS A 4 0.26 12.38 12.61
N ILE A 5 1.52 12.79 12.48
CA ILE A 5 2.70 12.11 12.99
C ILE A 5 3.21 12.89 14.19
N VAL A 6 3.41 12.21 15.32
CA VAL A 6 3.79 12.86 16.58
C VAL A 6 5.03 12.19 17.16
N ASN A 7 6.12 12.96 17.27
CA ASN A 7 7.40 12.56 17.88
C ASN A 7 7.89 11.19 17.40
N LEU A 8 7.73 10.91 16.09
CA LEU A 8 8.01 9.60 15.52
C LEU A 8 9.51 9.37 15.42
N ASN A 9 9.95 8.26 16.03
CA ASN A 9 11.34 7.83 16.00
C ASN A 9 11.47 6.42 15.42
N LYS A 10 12.52 6.20 14.64
CA LYS A 10 12.92 4.89 14.17
C LYS A 10 14.41 4.68 14.30
N VAL A 11 14.78 3.74 15.16
CA VAL A 11 16.16 3.26 15.33
C VAL A 11 16.22 1.80 14.90
N TYR A 12 17.15 1.47 14.04
CA TYR A 12 17.41 0.09 13.59
C TYR A 12 18.42 -0.60 14.53
N PRO A 13 18.47 -1.95 14.52
CA PRO A 13 19.56 -2.67 15.17
C PRO A 13 20.93 -2.10 14.72
N GLY A 14 21.87 -1.96 15.65
CA GLY A 14 23.13 -1.27 15.40
C GLY A 14 23.08 0.25 15.59
N GLY A 15 21.99 0.81 16.12
CA GLY A 15 21.89 2.22 16.53
C GLY A 15 21.62 3.21 15.40
N LYS A 16 21.44 2.77 14.16
CA LYS A 16 21.16 3.66 13.03
C LYS A 16 19.80 4.31 13.19
N LYS A 17 19.77 5.62 13.43
CA LYS A 17 18.57 6.44 13.51
C LYS A 17 18.08 6.78 12.09
N ALA A 18 16.92 6.27 11.70
CA ALA A 18 16.30 6.54 10.40
C ALA A 18 15.27 7.67 10.47
N LEU A 19 14.58 7.80 11.60
CA LEU A 19 13.68 8.92 11.89
C LEU A 19 14.02 9.44 13.29
N LYS A 20 14.01 10.76 13.45
CA LYS A 20 14.32 11.43 14.72
C LYS A 20 13.28 12.53 14.96
N ASP A 21 12.50 12.36 16.02
CA ASP A 21 11.48 13.30 16.53
C ASP A 21 10.64 13.93 15.40
N LEU A 22 10.24 13.09 14.43
CA LEU A 22 9.49 13.54 13.27
C LEU A 22 8.08 13.94 13.70
N ASN A 23 7.73 15.19 13.44
CA ASN A 23 6.40 15.73 13.58
C ASN A 23 5.95 16.23 12.20
N LEU A 24 4.81 15.74 11.72
CA LEU A 24 4.30 16.08 10.41
C LEU A 24 2.78 15.95 10.39
N GLU A 25 2.11 16.86 9.73
CA GLU A 25 0.68 16.80 9.48
C GLU A 25 0.47 16.81 7.95
N ILE A 26 -0.30 15.83 7.46
CA ILE A 26 -0.61 15.65 6.05
C ILE A 26 -2.11 15.80 5.89
N GLU A 27 -2.51 16.87 5.21
CA GLU A 27 -3.90 17.13 4.88
C GLU A 27 -4.38 16.23 3.73
N PRO A 28 -5.70 16.04 3.56
CA PRO A 28 -6.25 15.32 2.43
C PRO A 28 -5.79 15.91 1.09
N GLY A 29 -5.36 15.07 0.17
CA GLY A 29 -4.86 15.47 -1.14
C GLY A 29 -3.63 14.68 -1.56
N MET A 30 -2.87 15.24 -2.50
CA MET A 30 -1.61 14.66 -2.96
C MET A 30 -0.45 15.23 -2.16
N PHE A 31 0.29 14.37 -1.50
CA PHE A 31 1.46 14.75 -0.70
C PHE A 31 2.74 14.13 -1.29
N GLY A 32 3.73 14.98 -1.57
CA GLY A 32 5.03 14.57 -2.07
C GLY A 32 6.09 14.51 -0.96
N LEU A 33 6.64 13.32 -0.71
CA LEU A 33 7.74 13.13 0.24
C LEU A 33 9.09 13.17 -0.48
N LEU A 34 9.79 14.29 -0.40
CA LEU A 34 11.07 14.53 -1.06
C LEU A 34 12.25 14.48 -0.07
N GLY A 35 13.42 14.16 -0.59
CA GLY A 35 14.67 14.15 0.19
C GLY A 35 15.71 13.18 -0.39
N PRO A 36 16.98 13.30 0.04
CA PRO A 36 18.06 12.45 -0.44
C PRO A 36 17.89 10.97 -0.04
N ASN A 37 18.72 10.12 -0.63
CA ASN A 37 18.77 8.71 -0.21
C ASN A 37 19.29 8.64 1.24
N GLY A 38 18.64 7.79 2.04
CA GLY A 38 18.94 7.67 3.48
C GLY A 38 18.17 8.64 4.38
N ALA A 39 17.40 9.59 3.84
CA ALA A 39 16.59 10.54 4.64
C ALA A 39 15.43 9.92 5.43
N GLY A 40 15.25 8.60 5.41
CA GLY A 40 14.21 7.92 6.17
C GLY A 40 12.86 7.77 5.45
N LYS A 41 12.72 8.24 4.21
CA LYS A 41 11.47 8.17 3.43
C LYS A 41 10.86 6.76 3.41
N THR A 42 11.65 5.75 3.05
CA THR A 42 11.19 4.35 3.01
C THR A 42 10.80 3.83 4.39
N SER A 43 11.52 4.24 5.45
CA SER A 43 11.17 3.86 6.83
C SER A 43 9.84 4.46 7.24
N LEU A 44 9.62 5.73 6.94
CA LEU A 44 8.35 6.40 7.20
C LEU A 44 7.20 5.70 6.45
N MET A 45 7.34 5.48 5.13
CA MET A 45 6.32 4.79 4.33
C MET A 45 6.00 3.39 4.87
N ARG A 46 7.02 2.61 5.25
CA ARG A 46 6.81 1.27 5.83
C ARG A 46 6.11 1.31 7.19
N ILE A 47 6.33 2.33 7.99
CA ILE A 47 5.63 2.50 9.27
C ILE A 47 4.17 2.89 8.99
N MET A 48 3.92 3.89 8.15
CA MET A 48 2.57 4.33 7.78
C MET A 48 1.72 3.20 7.20
N THR A 49 2.35 2.29 6.42
CA THR A 49 1.68 1.13 5.80
C THR A 49 1.66 -0.12 6.68
N LEU A 50 1.99 0.00 7.99
CA LEU A 50 1.99 -1.09 8.95
C LEU A 50 2.94 -2.26 8.63
N LEU A 51 3.88 -2.07 7.70
CA LEU A 51 4.92 -3.06 7.35
C LEU A 51 6.07 -3.06 8.34
N GLN A 52 6.18 -2.00 9.14
CA GLN A 52 7.23 -1.85 10.15
C GLN A 52 6.70 -1.07 11.35
N SER A 53 7.21 -1.38 12.55
CA SER A 53 6.90 -0.60 13.75
C SER A 53 7.87 0.55 13.93
N CYS A 54 7.41 1.67 14.50
CA CYS A 54 8.28 2.72 15.01
C CYS A 54 9.00 2.27 16.29
N THR A 55 10.01 3.01 16.73
CA THR A 55 10.68 2.82 18.02
C THR A 55 9.93 3.56 19.12
N SER A 56 9.48 4.77 18.85
CA SER A 56 8.64 5.60 19.74
C SER A 56 7.84 6.61 18.92
N GLY A 57 6.92 7.31 19.57
CA GLY A 57 5.97 8.19 18.89
C GLY A 57 4.79 7.43 18.30
N THR A 58 3.92 8.14 17.60
CA THR A 58 2.73 7.53 16.99
C THR A 58 2.31 8.23 15.71
N ILE A 59 1.40 7.60 14.97
CA ILE A 59 0.74 8.14 13.77
C ILE A 59 -0.76 7.96 13.94
N TYR A 60 -1.51 9.03 13.69
CA TYR A 60 -2.97 9.03 13.65
C TYR A 60 -3.45 9.15 12.20
N PHE A 61 -4.44 8.36 11.84
CA PHE A 61 -5.20 8.45 10.59
C PHE A 61 -6.62 8.92 10.96
N ASP A 62 -6.88 10.21 10.86
CA ASP A 62 -8.00 10.87 11.55
C ASP A 62 -7.98 10.48 13.05
N ASP A 63 -8.99 9.76 13.53
CA ASP A 63 -9.10 9.32 14.92
C ASP A 63 -8.43 7.94 15.21
N TYR A 64 -7.90 7.25 14.19
CA TYR A 64 -7.29 5.93 14.36
C TYR A 64 -5.82 6.01 14.74
N ASP A 65 -5.45 5.41 15.87
CA ASP A 65 -4.06 5.28 16.33
C ASP A 65 -3.38 4.06 15.70
N ILE A 66 -2.23 4.26 15.05
CA ILE A 66 -1.50 3.20 14.34
C ILE A 66 -1.09 2.03 15.25
N ALA A 67 -0.93 2.25 16.55
CA ALA A 67 -0.57 1.20 17.49
C ALA A 67 -1.78 0.35 17.91
N LYS A 68 -2.97 0.98 18.03
CA LYS A 68 -4.19 0.37 18.56
C LYS A 68 -5.12 -0.15 17.46
N ASP A 69 -5.27 0.61 16.37
CA ASP A 69 -6.32 0.41 15.36
C ASP A 69 -5.78 -0.21 14.06
N ARG A 70 -4.74 -1.05 14.17
CA ARG A 70 -4.02 -1.64 13.02
C ARG A 70 -4.93 -2.29 11.97
N LYS A 71 -5.98 -2.99 12.40
CA LYS A 71 -6.92 -3.67 11.48
C LYS A 71 -7.76 -2.66 10.70
N ALA A 72 -8.30 -1.65 11.38
CA ALA A 72 -9.07 -0.59 10.76
C ALA A 72 -8.19 0.20 9.77
N ILE A 73 -7.01 0.65 10.21
CA ILE A 73 -6.08 1.39 9.34
C ILE A 73 -5.69 0.57 8.10
N ARG A 74 -5.41 -0.73 8.24
CA ARG A 74 -5.06 -1.59 7.11
C ARG A 74 -6.15 -1.62 6.03
N SER A 75 -7.42 -1.60 6.41
CA SER A 75 -8.54 -1.57 5.45
C SER A 75 -8.70 -0.22 4.73
N LEU A 76 -8.07 0.83 5.24
CA LEU A 76 -8.08 2.18 4.66
C LEU A 76 -6.89 2.43 3.73
N LEU A 77 -5.87 1.55 3.74
CA LEU A 77 -4.62 1.75 3.04
C LEU A 77 -4.55 0.95 1.75
N GLY A 78 -4.12 1.60 0.68
CA GLY A 78 -3.56 0.99 -0.51
C GLY A 78 -2.05 1.23 -0.56
N TYR A 79 -1.27 0.23 -0.93
CA TYR A 79 0.17 0.38 -0.97
C TYR A 79 0.78 -0.32 -2.18
N LEU A 80 1.56 0.43 -2.95
CA LEU A 80 2.38 -0.11 -4.02
C LEU A 80 3.86 0.02 -3.64
N PRO A 81 4.53 -1.08 -3.28
CA PRO A 81 5.96 -1.05 -2.98
C PRO A 81 6.80 -0.77 -4.22
N GLN A 82 8.00 -0.23 -4.02
CA GLN A 82 8.96 0.00 -5.11
C GLN A 82 9.38 -1.31 -5.78
N ASP A 83 9.67 -2.34 -4.96
CA ASP A 83 10.06 -3.68 -5.41
C ASP A 83 8.85 -4.62 -5.36
N PHE A 84 7.99 -4.49 -6.34
CA PHE A 84 6.78 -5.27 -6.44
C PHE A 84 7.06 -6.61 -7.14
N ARG A 85 6.81 -7.72 -6.44
CA ARG A 85 6.98 -9.08 -6.96
C ARG A 85 5.65 -9.78 -7.12
N PHE A 86 5.52 -10.56 -8.20
CA PHE A 86 4.35 -11.38 -8.46
C PHE A 86 4.59 -12.82 -8.04
N PHE A 87 3.54 -13.48 -7.60
CA PHE A 87 3.56 -14.93 -7.41
C PHE A 87 3.72 -15.61 -8.78
N GLU A 88 4.64 -16.56 -8.86
CA GLU A 88 5.02 -17.18 -10.15
C GLU A 88 3.91 -17.97 -10.82
N LYS A 89 2.91 -18.43 -10.06
CA LYS A 89 1.86 -19.35 -10.52
C LYS A 89 0.45 -18.75 -10.46
N LEU A 90 0.32 -17.43 -10.62
CA LEU A 90 -0.99 -16.79 -10.72
C LEU A 90 -1.16 -16.10 -12.07
N LYS A 91 -2.32 -16.26 -12.68
CA LYS A 91 -2.75 -15.45 -13.80
C LYS A 91 -3.00 -14.01 -13.35
N THR A 92 -3.04 -13.07 -14.27
CA THR A 92 -3.25 -11.64 -14.01
C THR A 92 -4.54 -11.40 -13.22
N TRP A 93 -5.65 -12.05 -13.61
CA TRP A 93 -6.92 -11.91 -12.89
C TRP A 93 -6.90 -12.60 -11.51
N GLU A 94 -6.26 -13.78 -11.39
CA GLU A 94 -6.17 -14.51 -10.11
C GLU A 94 -5.38 -13.72 -9.07
N PHE A 95 -4.30 -13.08 -9.52
CA PHE A 95 -3.51 -12.20 -8.67
C PHE A 95 -4.36 -11.04 -8.12
N LEU A 96 -5.17 -10.43 -8.97
CA LEU A 96 -6.01 -9.31 -8.58
C LEU A 96 -7.22 -9.76 -7.74
N ASP A 97 -7.80 -10.95 -8.03
CA ASP A 97 -8.85 -11.56 -7.21
C ASP A 97 -8.37 -11.84 -5.78
N TYR A 98 -7.15 -12.38 -5.66
CA TYR A 98 -6.52 -12.57 -4.35
C TYR A 98 -6.36 -11.24 -3.60
N GLY A 99 -5.87 -10.19 -4.28
CA GLY A 99 -5.76 -8.84 -3.72
C GLY A 99 -7.11 -8.26 -3.29
N ALA A 100 -8.14 -8.42 -4.11
CA ALA A 100 -9.50 -7.98 -3.81
C ALA A 100 -10.08 -8.70 -2.57
N GLY A 101 -9.84 -10.01 -2.48
CA GLY A 101 -10.24 -10.80 -1.30
C GLY A 101 -9.57 -10.29 -0.01
N LEU A 102 -8.27 -10.00 -0.05
CA LEU A 102 -7.53 -9.42 1.08
C LEU A 102 -8.02 -8.02 1.44
N ALA A 103 -8.43 -7.23 0.44
CA ALA A 103 -9.02 -5.91 0.63
C ALA A 103 -10.46 -5.94 1.15
N GLY A 104 -11.05 -7.15 1.35
CA GLY A 104 -12.36 -7.33 1.94
C GLY A 104 -13.53 -7.37 0.94
N VAL A 105 -13.28 -7.47 -0.36
CA VAL A 105 -14.34 -7.66 -1.37
C VAL A 105 -14.94 -9.06 -1.21
N LYS A 106 -16.17 -9.11 -0.73
CA LYS A 106 -16.88 -10.37 -0.42
C LYS A 106 -17.73 -10.84 -1.62
N GLY A 107 -18.00 -12.15 -1.65
CA GLY A 107 -18.82 -12.76 -2.70
C GLY A 107 -18.02 -13.04 -3.98
N LYS A 108 -17.99 -14.30 -4.42
CA LYS A 108 -17.16 -14.73 -5.57
C LYS A 108 -17.55 -14.01 -6.86
N GLN A 109 -18.85 -13.89 -7.13
CA GLN A 109 -19.34 -13.24 -8.35
C GLN A 109 -19.03 -11.74 -8.34
N HIS A 110 -19.40 -11.04 -7.26
CA HIS A 110 -19.12 -9.61 -7.10
C HIS A 110 -17.62 -9.31 -7.20
N ARG A 111 -16.76 -10.15 -6.58
CA ARG A 111 -15.32 -9.97 -6.66
C ARG A 111 -14.80 -10.16 -8.08
N ALA A 112 -15.35 -11.11 -8.85
CA ALA A 112 -14.99 -11.27 -10.25
C ALA A 112 -15.36 -10.03 -11.09
N GLU A 113 -16.52 -9.43 -10.86
CA GLU A 113 -16.97 -8.21 -11.52
C GLU A 113 -16.02 -7.02 -11.20
N VAL A 114 -15.68 -6.86 -9.92
CA VAL A 114 -14.73 -5.82 -9.47
C VAL A 114 -13.34 -6.01 -10.09
N VAL A 115 -12.86 -7.24 -10.18
CA VAL A 115 -11.58 -7.58 -10.82
C VAL A 115 -11.60 -7.24 -12.30
N ASP A 116 -12.66 -7.63 -13.02
CA ASP A 116 -12.79 -7.37 -14.45
C ASP A 116 -12.88 -5.88 -14.75
N GLU A 117 -13.65 -5.14 -13.97
CA GLU A 117 -13.74 -3.69 -14.09
C GLU A 117 -12.36 -3.04 -13.86
N MET A 118 -11.65 -3.46 -12.81
CA MET A 118 -10.33 -2.93 -12.50
C MET A 118 -9.33 -3.26 -13.59
N LEU A 119 -9.34 -4.48 -14.14
CA LEU A 119 -8.47 -4.86 -15.27
C LEU A 119 -8.74 -4.02 -16.52
N ARG A 120 -10.00 -3.67 -16.79
CA ARG A 120 -10.35 -2.73 -17.88
C ARG A 120 -9.80 -1.34 -17.59
N LYS A 121 -9.99 -0.80 -16.40
CA LYS A 121 -9.48 0.52 -15.98
C LYS A 121 -7.97 0.66 -16.17
N VAL A 122 -7.20 -0.39 -15.90
CA VAL A 122 -5.74 -0.36 -16.07
C VAL A 122 -5.26 -0.89 -17.43
N GLY A 123 -6.16 -1.22 -18.35
CA GLY A 123 -5.85 -1.71 -19.70
C GLY A 123 -5.13 -3.07 -19.70
N LEU A 124 -5.56 -3.99 -18.84
CA LEU A 124 -5.00 -5.34 -18.75
C LEU A 124 -6.03 -6.45 -18.98
N PHE A 125 -7.26 -6.11 -19.33
CA PHE A 125 -8.34 -7.09 -19.47
C PHE A 125 -8.03 -8.14 -20.55
N GLU A 126 -7.49 -7.74 -21.71
CA GLU A 126 -7.15 -8.64 -22.83
C GLU A 126 -6.02 -9.64 -22.49
N VAL A 127 -5.26 -9.35 -21.44
CA VAL A 127 -4.17 -10.23 -20.98
C VAL A 127 -4.48 -10.86 -19.62
N ARG A 128 -5.75 -10.88 -19.22
CA ARG A 128 -6.20 -11.36 -17.90
C ARG A 128 -5.75 -12.81 -17.60
N ASP A 129 -5.70 -13.66 -18.62
CA ASP A 129 -5.33 -15.07 -18.50
C ASP A 129 -3.83 -15.35 -18.64
N ARG A 130 -3.02 -14.31 -18.90
CA ARG A 130 -1.56 -14.42 -18.93
C ARG A 130 -1.03 -14.53 -17.50
N TRP A 131 0.05 -15.29 -17.33
CA TRP A 131 0.77 -15.34 -16.04
C TRP A 131 1.28 -13.95 -15.65
N ALA A 132 0.99 -13.52 -14.40
CA ALA A 132 1.34 -12.19 -13.93
C ALA A 132 2.86 -11.91 -13.98
N ASN A 133 3.68 -12.92 -13.74
CA ASN A 133 5.14 -12.82 -13.83
C ASN A 133 5.66 -12.65 -15.27
N ARG A 134 4.86 -13.00 -16.28
CA ARG A 134 5.21 -12.85 -17.72
C ARG A 134 4.71 -11.55 -18.35
N LEU A 135 4.12 -10.67 -17.59
CA LEU A 135 3.75 -9.32 -18.04
C LEU A 135 5.01 -8.46 -18.24
N SER A 136 4.93 -7.49 -19.15
CA SER A 136 5.99 -6.47 -19.30
C SER A 136 6.12 -5.61 -18.03
N GLY A 137 7.24 -4.90 -17.87
CA GLY A 137 7.46 -4.04 -16.71
C GLY A 137 6.34 -3.00 -16.51
N GLY A 138 5.91 -2.35 -17.59
CA GLY A 138 4.79 -1.40 -17.54
C GLY A 138 3.45 -2.07 -17.20
N MET A 139 3.16 -3.27 -17.73
CA MET A 139 1.98 -4.05 -17.36
C MET A 139 2.02 -4.47 -15.89
N LYS A 140 3.18 -4.91 -15.41
CA LYS A 140 3.40 -5.25 -14.01
C LYS A 140 3.10 -4.06 -13.10
N ARG A 141 3.59 -2.87 -13.45
CA ARG A 141 3.34 -1.65 -12.68
C ARG A 141 1.85 -1.31 -12.65
N ARG A 142 1.15 -1.41 -13.79
CA ARG A 142 -0.31 -1.19 -13.87
C ARG A 142 -1.09 -2.21 -13.03
N LEU A 143 -0.71 -3.48 -13.02
CA LEU A 143 -1.32 -4.50 -12.18
C LEU A 143 -1.09 -4.22 -10.69
N GLY A 144 0.10 -3.76 -10.30
CA GLY A 144 0.39 -3.34 -8.93
C GLY A 144 -0.43 -2.13 -8.48
N ILE A 145 -0.63 -1.14 -9.37
CA ILE A 145 -1.52 -0.01 -9.12
C ILE A 145 -2.95 -0.52 -8.90
N ALA A 146 -3.44 -1.40 -9.79
CA ALA A 146 -4.76 -2.01 -9.66
C ALA A 146 -4.95 -2.69 -8.31
N GLN A 147 -3.96 -3.47 -7.86
CA GLN A 147 -3.99 -4.12 -6.54
C GLN A 147 -4.02 -3.10 -5.39
N ALA A 148 -3.26 -2.02 -5.50
CA ALA A 148 -3.24 -1.01 -4.44
C ALA A 148 -4.58 -0.28 -4.26
N ILE A 149 -5.39 -0.15 -5.33
CA ILE A 149 -6.64 0.63 -5.32
C ILE A 149 -7.91 -0.22 -5.32
N ILE A 150 -7.83 -1.53 -5.54
CA ILE A 150 -9.02 -2.40 -5.73
C ILE A 150 -9.97 -2.43 -4.52
N GLY A 151 -9.45 -2.21 -3.32
CA GLY A 151 -10.22 -2.12 -2.08
C GLY A 151 -10.86 -0.76 -1.83
N ASN A 152 -10.78 0.16 -2.78
CA ASN A 152 -11.22 1.56 -2.61
C ASN A 152 -10.64 2.22 -1.34
N PRO A 153 -9.31 2.21 -1.17
CA PRO A 153 -8.66 2.73 0.02
C PRO A 153 -8.85 4.26 0.15
N LYS A 154 -8.75 4.76 1.37
CA LYS A 154 -8.80 6.20 1.68
C LYS A 154 -7.43 6.88 1.54
N VAL A 155 -6.36 6.11 1.66
CA VAL A 155 -4.96 6.55 1.50
C VAL A 155 -4.23 5.56 0.59
N ILE A 156 -3.50 6.06 -0.39
CA ILE A 156 -2.70 5.27 -1.33
C ILE A 156 -1.24 5.70 -1.22
#